data_eb5ea514d3762ba6595fa5c6d89786a3
#
_entry.id   eb5ea514d3762ba6595fa5c6d89786a3
#
_cell.length_a   1.000
_cell.length_b   1.000
_cell.length_c   1.000
_cell.angle_alpha   90.00
_cell.angle_beta   90.00
_cell.angle_gamma   90.00
#
_symmetry.space_group_name_H-M   'P 1'
#
loop_
_entity.id
_entity.type
_entity.pdbx_description
1 polymer ?
#
loop_
_entity_poly.entity_id
_entity_poly.type
_entity_poly.pdbx_seq_one_letter_code
_entity_poly.pdbx_strand_id
1 'polypeptide(L)'
;MNWQDVGYLLSKNKYSENNSIADFFTEDHGKVTGVIYGSTSKKIKNYLLIGNKFHLNFNTKNDFKVGYFKIEIDKIITPFFMEERNKLLCITYAMNLIKLLTVEGQQNLNIFKLAENLKKLLEDNNWLVKFIFWELNFYKSIGYHIEFKDYVNREKEKNGNEIYYVKSSNKSVPNFLINKNDNISDINDILNGFKLVGDFLEKTILRTIGASYPNSRIDFYSSIKNLSQFDQQNTKL
;
A
#
# COMPACT_ATOMS: atom_id res chain seq x y z
N MET A 1 -29.33 6.92 5.26
CA MET A 1 -28.81 5.62 4.77
C MET A 1 -28.12 4.91 5.92
N ASN A 2 -28.43 3.63 6.17
CA ASN A 2 -27.79 2.84 7.23
C ASN A 2 -27.39 1.49 6.64
N TRP A 3 -26.16 1.04 6.91
CA TRP A 3 -25.67 -0.24 6.44
C TRP A 3 -24.59 -0.81 7.39
N GLN A 4 -24.32 -2.10 7.23
CA GLN A 4 -23.25 -2.81 7.92
C GLN A 4 -22.30 -3.38 6.87
N ASP A 5 -21.00 -3.33 7.17
CA ASP A 5 -19.95 -3.83 6.28
C ASP A 5 -18.68 -4.14 7.08
N VAL A 6 -17.68 -4.67 6.43
CA VAL A 6 -16.34 -4.82 6.97
C VAL A 6 -15.38 -3.93 6.19
N GLY A 7 -14.37 -3.36 6.86
CA GLY A 7 -13.45 -2.45 6.18
C GLY A 7 -12.13 -2.26 6.88
N TYR A 8 -11.14 -1.84 6.12
CA TYR A 8 -9.79 -1.51 6.58
C TYR A 8 -9.67 -0.02 6.86
N LEU A 9 -9.12 0.34 8.02
CA LEU A 9 -8.85 1.73 8.36
C LEU A 9 -7.72 2.28 7.50
N LEU A 10 -8.04 3.24 6.63
CA LEU A 10 -7.09 3.90 5.74
C LEU A 10 -6.42 5.10 6.40
N SER A 11 -7.20 5.90 7.09
CA SER A 11 -6.71 7.08 7.82
C SER A 11 -7.63 7.47 8.96
N LYS A 12 -7.09 8.21 9.91
CA LYS A 12 -7.85 8.89 10.96
C LYS A 12 -7.24 10.24 11.28
N ASN A 13 -8.08 11.23 11.47
CA ASN A 13 -7.70 12.57 11.88
C ASN A 13 -8.55 13.03 13.07
N LYS A 14 -7.99 13.86 13.92
CA LYS A 14 -8.74 14.47 15.02
C LYS A 14 -9.85 15.36 14.44
N TYR A 15 -11.07 15.15 14.85
CA TYR A 15 -12.24 15.93 14.43
C TYR A 15 -12.71 16.89 15.52
N SER A 16 -12.74 16.40 16.75
CA SER A 16 -13.00 17.17 17.96
C SER A 16 -12.24 16.58 19.13
N GLU A 17 -12.47 17.05 20.36
CA GLU A 17 -11.74 16.61 21.54
C GLU A 17 -11.76 15.08 21.71
N ASN A 18 -12.93 14.46 21.54
CA ASN A 18 -13.14 13.03 21.76
C ASN A 18 -13.49 12.23 20.48
N ASN A 19 -13.46 12.87 19.30
CA ASN A 19 -13.93 12.24 18.07
C ASN A 19 -12.88 12.32 16.99
N SER A 20 -12.88 11.34 16.09
CA SER A 20 -12.05 11.32 14.89
C SER A 20 -12.92 11.22 13.65
N ILE A 21 -12.48 11.83 12.56
CA ILE A 21 -12.94 11.51 11.22
C ILE A 21 -12.03 10.43 10.66
N ALA A 22 -12.60 9.39 10.07
CA ALA A 22 -11.87 8.23 9.59
C ALA A 22 -12.33 7.84 8.18
N ASP A 23 -11.37 7.39 7.37
CA ASP A 23 -11.62 6.79 6.07
C ASP A 23 -11.42 5.28 6.18
N PHE A 24 -12.41 4.53 5.70
CA PHE A 24 -12.35 3.08 5.57
C PHE A 24 -12.46 2.68 4.11
N PHE A 25 -11.78 1.60 3.73
CA PHE A 25 -12.07 0.90 2.49
C PHE A 25 -12.85 -0.37 2.83
N THR A 26 -14.10 -0.40 2.41
CA THR A 26 -15.05 -1.45 2.77
C THR A 26 -15.26 -2.44 1.63
N GLU A 27 -15.79 -3.62 1.95
CA GLU A 27 -15.98 -4.69 1.00
C GLU A 27 -17.05 -4.33 -0.04
N ASP A 28 -18.21 -3.82 0.42
CA ASP A 28 -19.37 -3.58 -0.43
C ASP A 28 -19.55 -2.12 -0.85
N HIS A 29 -19.07 -1.16 -0.03
CA HIS A 29 -19.31 0.28 -0.27
C HIS A 29 -18.04 1.03 -0.71
N GLY A 30 -16.89 0.34 -0.90
CA GLY A 30 -15.63 0.97 -1.30
C GLY A 30 -15.08 1.92 -0.24
N LYS A 31 -14.49 3.05 -0.66
CA LYS A 31 -13.99 4.06 0.28
C LYS A 31 -15.13 4.88 0.87
N VAL A 32 -15.20 4.98 2.19
CA VAL A 32 -16.21 5.74 2.90
C VAL A 32 -15.59 6.52 4.06
N THR A 33 -16.00 7.79 4.17
CA THR A 33 -15.58 8.71 5.24
C THR A 33 -16.68 8.89 6.27
N GLY A 34 -16.33 8.85 7.55
CA GLY A 34 -17.31 9.07 8.63
C GLY A 34 -16.66 9.41 9.97
N VAL A 35 -17.47 9.91 10.88
CA VAL A 35 -17.06 10.27 12.24
C VAL A 35 -17.12 9.04 13.16
N ILE A 36 -16.09 8.85 13.97
CA ILE A 36 -16.07 7.88 15.07
C ILE A 36 -16.17 8.66 16.38
N TYR A 37 -17.30 8.54 17.05
CA TYR A 37 -17.51 9.16 18.37
C TYR A 37 -16.77 8.40 19.47
N GLY A 38 -16.20 9.13 20.42
CA GLY A 38 -15.44 8.54 21.54
C GLY A 38 -14.17 7.80 21.12
N SER A 39 -13.59 8.15 19.99
CA SER A 39 -12.39 7.51 19.41
C SER A 39 -11.14 7.59 20.30
N THR A 40 -11.11 8.53 21.26
CA THR A 40 -10.01 8.69 22.22
C THR A 40 -10.17 7.84 23.48
N SER A 41 -11.33 7.17 23.67
CA SER A 41 -11.55 6.27 24.80
C SER A 41 -10.52 5.15 24.82
N LYS A 42 -10.11 4.70 26.02
CA LYS A 42 -9.15 3.59 26.18
C LYS A 42 -9.56 2.34 25.40
N LYS A 43 -10.87 2.08 25.32
CA LYS A 43 -11.42 0.91 24.62
C LYS A 43 -11.19 0.97 23.10
N ILE A 44 -11.25 2.15 22.49
CA ILE A 44 -11.16 2.31 21.01
C ILE A 44 -9.74 2.67 20.59
N LYS A 45 -9.08 3.58 21.30
CA LYS A 45 -7.79 4.15 20.93
C LYS A 45 -6.71 3.10 20.62
N ASN A 46 -6.67 2.01 21.39
CA ASN A 46 -5.60 1.01 21.30
C ASN A 46 -5.66 0.15 20.04
N TYR A 47 -6.85 -0.06 19.46
CA TYR A 47 -6.99 -0.86 18.26
C TYR A 47 -7.37 -0.04 17.00
N LEU A 48 -7.71 1.24 17.16
CA LEU A 48 -7.97 2.14 16.03
C LEU A 48 -6.66 2.53 15.35
N LEU A 49 -6.02 1.55 14.71
CA LEU A 49 -4.74 1.69 14.02
C LEU A 49 -4.93 1.47 12.53
N ILE A 50 -4.23 2.28 11.72
CA ILE A 50 -4.23 2.18 10.25
C ILE A 50 -3.87 0.74 9.85
N GLY A 51 -4.62 0.17 8.90
CA GLY A 51 -4.44 -1.20 8.42
C GLY A 51 -5.20 -2.27 9.19
N ASN A 52 -5.75 -1.98 10.39
CA ASN A 52 -6.65 -2.90 11.07
C ASN A 52 -8.01 -2.99 10.37
N LYS A 53 -8.66 -4.16 10.45
CA LYS A 53 -9.99 -4.43 9.89
C LYS A 53 -11.07 -4.33 10.97
N PHE A 54 -12.22 -3.78 10.60
CA PHE A 54 -13.34 -3.50 11.51
C PHE A 54 -14.65 -3.97 10.92
N HIS A 55 -15.56 -4.42 11.76
CA HIS A 55 -16.99 -4.39 11.50
C HIS A 55 -17.48 -2.96 11.65
N LEU A 56 -18.16 -2.47 10.63
CA LEU A 56 -18.61 -1.11 10.50
C LEU A 56 -20.14 -1.06 10.48
N ASN A 57 -20.72 -0.24 11.33
CA ASN A 57 -22.13 0.10 11.26
C ASN A 57 -22.20 1.60 10.96
N PHE A 58 -22.46 1.92 9.69
CA PHE A 58 -22.53 3.28 9.18
C PHE A 58 -23.93 3.83 9.25
N ASN A 59 -24.05 5.07 9.71
CA ASN A 59 -25.33 5.76 9.83
C ASN A 59 -25.17 7.19 9.33
N THR A 60 -26.10 7.62 8.47
CA THR A 60 -26.24 9.01 8.05
C THR A 60 -27.71 9.41 8.01
N LYS A 61 -27.99 10.66 8.37
CA LYS A 61 -29.35 11.20 8.35
C LYS A 61 -29.81 11.59 6.94
N ASN A 62 -28.87 11.95 6.07
CA ASN A 62 -29.10 12.25 4.66
C ASN A 62 -27.76 12.11 3.89
N ASP A 63 -27.86 11.99 2.56
CA ASP A 63 -26.72 11.74 1.67
C ASP A 63 -25.75 12.93 1.53
N PHE A 64 -26.11 14.11 2.04
CA PHE A 64 -25.29 15.32 1.98
C PHE A 64 -24.49 15.60 3.26
N LYS A 65 -24.63 14.78 4.30
CA LYS A 65 -23.92 14.95 5.58
C LYS A 65 -22.95 13.82 5.81
N VAL A 66 -21.79 14.16 6.39
CA VAL A 66 -20.82 13.15 6.87
C VAL A 66 -21.53 12.24 7.87
N GLY A 67 -21.54 10.95 7.57
CA GLY A 67 -22.11 9.93 8.44
C GLY A 67 -21.20 9.64 9.64
N TYR A 68 -21.64 8.70 10.47
CA TYR A 68 -20.83 8.24 11.58
C TYR A 68 -20.77 6.71 11.62
N PHE A 69 -19.65 6.21 12.13
CA PHE A 69 -19.41 4.80 12.33
C PHE A 69 -19.56 4.41 13.80
N LYS A 70 -20.26 3.29 14.04
CA LYS A 70 -20.01 2.44 15.20
C LYS A 70 -19.10 1.32 14.72
N ILE A 71 -17.99 1.12 15.44
CA ILE A 71 -16.94 0.20 15.01
C ILE A 71 -16.72 -0.89 16.06
N GLU A 72 -16.46 -2.10 15.57
CA GLU A 72 -15.97 -3.23 16.36
C GLU A 72 -14.75 -3.82 15.64
N ILE A 73 -13.72 -4.22 16.39
CA ILE A 73 -12.53 -4.81 15.79
C ILE A 73 -12.87 -6.19 15.21
N ASP A 74 -12.53 -6.41 13.93
CA ASP A 74 -12.61 -7.70 13.26
C ASP A 74 -11.23 -8.38 13.27
N LYS A 75 -10.20 -7.70 12.73
CA LYS A 75 -8.87 -8.26 12.61
C LYS A 75 -7.80 -7.25 12.99
N ILE A 76 -6.95 -7.66 13.93
CA ILE A 76 -5.77 -6.90 14.31
C ILE A 76 -4.64 -7.25 13.33
N ILE A 77 -4.00 -6.26 12.72
CA ILE A 77 -2.89 -6.43 11.76
C ILE A 77 -1.67 -5.65 12.22
N THR A 78 -1.79 -4.35 12.34
CA THR A 78 -0.67 -3.44 12.62
C THR A 78 0.08 -3.77 13.91
N PRO A 79 -0.55 -4.15 15.02
CA PRO A 79 0.15 -4.55 16.23
C PRO A 79 1.10 -5.73 16.08
N PHE A 80 0.88 -6.64 15.13
CA PHE A 80 1.80 -7.76 14.88
C PHE A 80 3.17 -7.31 14.37
N PHE A 81 3.26 -6.11 13.81
CA PHE A 81 4.48 -5.57 13.20
C PHE A 81 5.04 -4.37 13.97
N MET A 82 4.64 -4.14 15.23
CA MET A 82 5.04 -2.95 16.01
C MET A 82 6.55 -2.79 16.15
N GLU A 83 7.30 -3.88 16.19
CA GLU A 83 8.77 -3.88 16.29
C GLU A 83 9.45 -3.84 14.91
N GLU A 84 8.69 -3.99 13.82
CA GLU A 84 9.20 -4.07 12.45
C GLU A 84 8.89 -2.78 11.67
N ARG A 85 9.68 -1.73 11.91
CA ARG A 85 9.46 -0.39 11.34
C ARG A 85 9.16 -0.39 9.85
N ASN A 86 9.88 -1.20 9.06
CA ASN A 86 9.69 -1.23 7.61
C ASN A 86 8.33 -1.77 7.22
N LYS A 87 7.83 -2.78 7.92
CA LYS A 87 6.49 -3.33 7.69
C LYS A 87 5.39 -2.36 8.13
N LEU A 88 5.59 -1.61 9.23
CA LEU A 88 4.67 -0.54 9.63
C LEU A 88 4.57 0.57 8.57
N LEU A 89 5.71 0.99 8.02
CA LEU A 89 5.74 1.99 6.94
C LEU A 89 5.09 1.44 5.68
N CYS A 90 5.29 0.15 5.36
CA CYS A 90 4.62 -0.52 4.26
C CYS A 90 3.09 -0.52 4.42
N ILE A 91 2.57 -0.89 5.60
CA ILE A 91 1.12 -0.85 5.90
C ILE A 91 0.60 0.58 5.73
N THR A 92 1.29 1.56 6.30
CA THR A 92 0.89 2.98 6.23
C THR A 92 0.84 3.45 4.78
N TYR A 93 1.85 3.09 4.00
CA TYR A 93 1.91 3.44 2.57
C TYR A 93 0.81 2.73 1.78
N ALA A 94 0.59 1.44 1.97
CA ALA A 94 -0.45 0.68 1.29
C ALA A 94 -1.85 1.28 1.53
N MET A 95 -2.19 1.58 2.80
CA MET A 95 -3.46 2.20 3.15
C MET A 95 -3.60 3.62 2.57
N ASN A 96 -2.51 4.39 2.57
CA ASN A 96 -2.49 5.73 1.99
C ASN A 96 -2.66 5.70 0.47
N LEU A 97 -2.06 4.70 -0.19
CA LEU A 97 -2.21 4.50 -1.64
C LEU A 97 -3.66 4.16 -2.01
N ILE A 98 -4.31 3.26 -1.25
CA ILE A 98 -5.74 2.95 -1.43
C ILE A 98 -6.57 4.22 -1.23
N LYS A 99 -6.33 4.97 -0.15
CA LYS A 99 -7.04 6.21 0.11
C LYS A 99 -6.93 7.21 -1.04
N LEU A 100 -5.71 7.40 -1.56
CA LEU A 100 -5.38 8.40 -2.57
C LEU A 100 -6.01 8.08 -3.93
N LEU A 101 -5.97 6.82 -4.34
CA LEU A 101 -6.26 6.41 -5.72
C LEU A 101 -7.63 5.73 -5.89
N THR A 102 -8.43 5.60 -4.84
CA THR A 102 -9.81 5.08 -4.95
C THR A 102 -10.84 6.18 -4.85
N VAL A 103 -11.92 6.01 -5.61
CA VAL A 103 -13.08 6.91 -5.58
C VAL A 103 -13.98 6.57 -4.40
N GLU A 104 -14.59 7.58 -3.77
CA GLU A 104 -15.52 7.39 -2.66
C GLU A 104 -16.82 6.72 -3.13
N GLY A 105 -17.32 5.78 -2.34
CA GLY A 105 -18.55 5.04 -2.63
C GLY A 105 -18.45 4.01 -3.76
N GLN A 106 -17.27 3.80 -4.33
CA GLN A 106 -17.07 2.83 -5.41
C GLN A 106 -16.49 1.52 -4.90
N GLN A 107 -17.28 0.46 -4.92
CA GLN A 107 -16.85 -0.90 -4.59
C GLN A 107 -15.74 -1.37 -5.53
N ASN A 108 -14.72 -2.02 -4.96
CA ASN A 108 -13.70 -2.73 -5.73
C ASN A 108 -13.16 -3.93 -4.92
N LEU A 109 -13.73 -5.09 -5.19
CA LEU A 109 -13.40 -6.34 -4.50
C LEU A 109 -11.93 -6.77 -4.70
N ASN A 110 -11.31 -6.40 -5.84
CA ASN A 110 -9.89 -6.73 -6.06
C ASN A 110 -9.00 -5.94 -5.10
N ILE A 111 -9.29 -4.66 -4.89
CA ILE A 111 -8.56 -3.82 -3.93
C ILE A 111 -8.81 -4.30 -2.49
N PHE A 112 -10.05 -4.65 -2.16
CA PHE A 112 -10.37 -5.21 -0.85
C PHE A 112 -9.57 -6.48 -0.55
N LYS A 113 -9.50 -7.42 -1.51
CA LYS A 113 -8.68 -8.63 -1.41
C LYS A 113 -7.18 -8.34 -1.28
N LEU A 114 -6.67 -7.30 -1.95
CA LEU A 114 -5.28 -6.86 -1.79
C LEU A 114 -5.01 -6.39 -0.35
N ALA A 115 -5.92 -5.60 0.24
CA ALA A 115 -5.81 -5.19 1.64
C ALA A 115 -5.90 -6.40 2.59
N GLU A 116 -6.79 -7.35 2.31
CA GLU A 116 -6.97 -8.56 3.11
C GLU A 116 -5.74 -9.46 3.14
N ASN A 117 -5.05 -9.58 2.01
CA ASN A 117 -3.85 -10.41 1.88
C ASN A 117 -2.57 -9.72 2.38
N LEU A 118 -2.61 -8.41 2.70
CA LEU A 118 -1.42 -7.64 3.05
C LEU A 118 -0.69 -8.22 4.28
N LYS A 119 -1.43 -8.65 5.33
CA LYS A 119 -0.81 -9.29 6.50
C LYS A 119 -0.01 -10.52 6.11
N LYS A 120 -0.62 -11.45 5.36
CA LYS A 120 0.05 -12.68 4.90
C LYS A 120 1.26 -12.38 4.02
N LEU A 121 1.17 -11.35 3.17
CA LEU A 121 2.29 -10.90 2.36
C LEU A 121 3.45 -10.43 3.23
N LEU A 122 3.19 -9.64 4.28
CA LEU A 122 4.22 -9.12 5.17
C LEU A 122 4.89 -10.17 6.07
N GLU A 123 4.24 -11.31 6.28
CA GLU A 123 4.79 -12.46 7.02
C GLU A 123 5.76 -13.30 6.17
N ASP A 124 5.82 -13.07 4.86
CA ASP A 124 6.70 -13.81 3.94
C ASP A 124 8.14 -13.30 3.99
N ASN A 125 9.11 -14.18 3.77
CA ASN A 125 10.54 -13.81 3.73
C ASN A 125 10.85 -12.85 2.57
N ASN A 126 10.17 -12.99 1.43
CA ASN A 126 10.35 -12.17 0.24
C ASN A 126 9.30 -11.05 0.14
N TRP A 127 8.80 -10.58 1.29
CA TRP A 127 7.70 -9.62 1.36
C TRP A 127 7.91 -8.32 0.57
N LEU A 128 9.16 -7.84 0.46
CA LEU A 128 9.47 -6.62 -0.31
C LEU A 128 9.17 -6.80 -1.80
N VAL A 129 9.58 -7.91 -2.39
CA VAL A 129 9.30 -8.23 -3.80
C VAL A 129 7.81 -8.45 -4.00
N LYS A 130 7.18 -9.20 -3.09
CA LYS A 130 5.73 -9.42 -3.12
C LYS A 130 4.95 -8.13 -2.99
N PHE A 131 5.47 -7.15 -2.23
CA PHE A 131 4.84 -5.84 -2.12
C PHE A 131 4.95 -5.02 -3.41
N ILE A 132 6.06 -5.12 -4.15
CA ILE A 132 6.16 -4.52 -5.50
C ILE A 132 5.06 -5.09 -6.42
N PHE A 133 4.85 -6.40 -6.40
CA PHE A 133 3.75 -7.01 -7.17
C PHE A 133 2.37 -6.62 -6.64
N TRP A 134 2.24 -6.41 -5.33
CA TRP A 134 1.03 -5.87 -4.73
C TRP A 134 0.72 -4.46 -5.29
N GLU A 135 1.70 -3.57 -5.37
CA GLU A 135 1.53 -2.24 -5.99
C GLU A 135 1.08 -2.36 -7.45
N LEU A 136 1.73 -3.21 -8.24
CA LEU A 136 1.37 -3.42 -9.65
C LEU A 136 -0.05 -3.97 -9.83
N ASN A 137 -0.46 -4.91 -8.97
CA ASN A 137 -1.82 -5.45 -8.97
C ASN A 137 -2.85 -4.40 -8.52
N PHE A 138 -2.47 -3.54 -7.57
CA PHE A 138 -3.31 -2.42 -7.16
C PHE A 138 -3.51 -1.44 -8.33
N TYR A 139 -2.44 -1.04 -9.04
CA TYR A 139 -2.56 -0.17 -10.21
C TYR A 139 -3.42 -0.80 -11.31
N LYS A 140 -3.25 -2.09 -11.56
CA LYS A 140 -4.12 -2.83 -12.48
C LYS A 140 -5.60 -2.79 -12.06
N SER A 141 -5.89 -2.88 -10.76
CA SER A 141 -7.26 -2.87 -10.22
C SER A 141 -7.96 -1.50 -10.35
N ILE A 142 -7.18 -0.43 -10.54
CA ILE A 142 -7.69 0.94 -10.82
C ILE A 142 -7.55 1.32 -12.30
N GLY A 143 -7.26 0.36 -13.18
CA GLY A 143 -7.22 0.55 -14.64
C GLY A 143 -5.86 0.89 -15.23
N TYR A 144 -4.78 0.95 -14.44
CA TYR A 144 -3.43 1.19 -14.93
C TYR A 144 -2.63 -0.11 -14.98
N HIS A 145 -2.43 -0.64 -16.17
CA HIS A 145 -1.66 -1.85 -16.37
C HIS A 145 -0.32 -1.56 -17.04
N ILE A 146 0.76 -2.13 -16.51
CA ILE A 146 2.09 -2.10 -17.12
C ILE A 146 2.65 -3.51 -17.23
N GLU A 147 3.09 -3.86 -18.44
CA GLU A 147 3.91 -5.04 -18.73
C GLU A 147 5.32 -4.58 -19.07
N PHE A 148 6.25 -4.74 -18.12
CA PHE A 148 7.62 -4.28 -18.31
C PHE A 148 8.30 -4.88 -19.53
N LYS A 149 7.94 -6.11 -19.92
CA LYS A 149 8.45 -6.78 -21.15
C LYS A 149 8.30 -5.94 -22.42
N ASP A 150 7.25 -5.14 -22.52
CA ASP A 150 6.95 -4.34 -23.71
C ASP A 150 7.85 -3.10 -23.83
N TYR A 151 8.44 -2.67 -22.72
CA TYR A 151 9.19 -1.42 -22.59
C TYR A 151 10.70 -1.61 -22.44
N VAL A 152 11.21 -2.85 -22.55
CA VAL A 152 12.63 -3.14 -22.34
C VAL A 152 13.31 -3.64 -23.60
N ASN A 153 14.62 -3.35 -23.71
CA ASN A 153 15.56 -4.05 -24.55
C ASN A 153 16.22 -5.16 -23.74
N ARG A 154 16.55 -6.26 -24.39
CA ARG A 154 17.23 -7.41 -23.81
C ARG A 154 18.65 -7.47 -24.32
N GLU A 155 19.60 -7.62 -23.43
CA GLU A 155 21.01 -7.87 -23.72
C GLU A 155 21.48 -9.14 -23.02
N LYS A 156 22.51 -9.81 -23.54
CA LYS A 156 23.14 -10.94 -22.88
C LYS A 156 24.52 -10.52 -22.37
N GLU A 157 24.77 -10.75 -21.09
CA GLU A 157 26.11 -10.64 -20.54
C GLU A 157 27.04 -11.73 -21.05
N LYS A 158 28.35 -11.51 -20.86
CA LYS A 158 29.39 -12.50 -21.22
C LYS A 158 29.26 -13.85 -20.49
N ASN A 159 28.64 -13.83 -19.30
CA ASN A 159 28.34 -15.01 -18.48
C ASN A 159 27.01 -15.73 -18.89
N GLY A 160 26.33 -15.24 -19.92
CA GLY A 160 25.07 -15.80 -20.44
C GLY A 160 23.81 -15.29 -19.76
N ASN A 161 23.90 -14.49 -18.68
CA ASN A 161 22.76 -13.90 -18.01
C ASN A 161 22.08 -12.85 -18.89
N GLU A 162 20.76 -12.75 -18.76
CA GLU A 162 19.97 -11.75 -19.46
C GLU A 162 19.83 -10.50 -18.61
N ILE A 163 20.11 -9.36 -19.21
CA ILE A 163 19.94 -8.04 -18.61
C ILE A 163 18.89 -7.29 -19.42
N TYR A 164 18.05 -6.55 -18.73
CA TYR A 164 16.99 -5.77 -19.33
C TYR A 164 17.17 -4.29 -19.02
N TYR A 165 16.93 -3.44 -20.03
CA TYR A 165 17.03 -1.97 -19.93
C TYR A 165 15.78 -1.32 -20.49
N VAL A 166 15.29 -0.28 -19.83
CA VAL A 166 14.17 0.53 -20.34
C VAL A 166 14.59 1.18 -21.67
N LYS A 167 13.81 0.95 -22.72
CA LYS A 167 14.08 1.46 -24.11
C LYS A 167 14.32 2.98 -24.16
N SER A 168 13.59 3.77 -23.33
CA SER A 168 13.61 5.23 -23.39
C SER A 168 14.69 5.88 -22.50
N SER A 169 15.27 5.15 -21.53
CA SER A 169 16.14 5.76 -20.52
C SER A 169 17.38 4.96 -20.18
N ASN A 170 17.56 3.80 -20.80
CA ASN A 170 18.66 2.85 -20.54
C ASN A 170 18.83 2.48 -19.06
N LYS A 171 17.78 2.62 -18.25
CA LYS A 171 17.77 2.19 -16.84
C LYS A 171 17.65 0.67 -16.78
N SER A 172 18.48 0.02 -15.97
CA SER A 172 18.36 -1.42 -15.72
C SER A 172 17.00 -1.77 -15.13
N VAL A 173 16.44 -2.89 -15.58
CA VAL A 173 15.17 -3.44 -15.08
C VAL A 173 15.45 -4.78 -14.43
N PRO A 174 15.14 -4.97 -13.12
CA PRO A 174 15.34 -6.23 -12.45
C PRO A 174 14.59 -7.38 -13.10
N ASN A 175 15.25 -8.53 -13.18
CA ASN A 175 14.71 -9.74 -13.83
C ASN A 175 13.39 -10.19 -13.25
N PHE A 176 13.14 -9.99 -11.95
CA PHE A 176 11.89 -10.38 -11.33
C PHE A 176 10.66 -9.63 -11.90
N LEU A 177 10.81 -8.35 -12.30
CA LEU A 177 9.73 -7.60 -12.94
C LEU A 177 9.38 -8.15 -14.33
N ILE A 178 10.35 -8.76 -15.01
CA ILE A 178 10.18 -9.35 -16.34
C ILE A 178 9.62 -10.77 -16.24
N ASN A 179 10.24 -11.60 -15.40
CA ASN A 179 9.91 -13.02 -15.27
C ASN A 179 8.78 -13.29 -14.26
N LYS A 180 8.31 -12.27 -13.56
CA LYS A 180 7.30 -12.35 -12.50
C LYS A 180 7.64 -13.41 -11.44
N ASN A 181 8.93 -13.47 -11.09
CA ASN A 181 9.47 -14.42 -10.12
C ASN A 181 9.78 -13.67 -8.81
N ASP A 182 9.35 -14.21 -7.68
CA ASP A 182 9.57 -13.64 -6.35
C ASP A 182 10.79 -14.19 -5.61
N ASN A 183 11.57 -15.09 -6.25
CA ASN A 183 12.78 -15.67 -5.68
C ASN A 183 13.98 -14.73 -5.83
N ILE A 184 14.09 -13.72 -4.95
CA ILE A 184 15.18 -12.75 -5.06
C ILE A 184 15.90 -12.56 -3.77
N SER A 185 17.19 -12.33 -3.91
CA SER A 185 18.13 -12.13 -2.83
C SER A 185 18.84 -10.77 -2.83
N ASP A 186 18.87 -10.03 -3.94
CA ASP A 186 19.62 -8.76 -4.01
C ASP A 186 18.71 -7.57 -3.67
N ILE A 187 19.08 -6.87 -2.60
CA ILE A 187 18.40 -5.65 -2.14
C ILE A 187 18.49 -4.51 -3.15
N ASN A 188 19.55 -4.41 -3.95
CA ASN A 188 19.71 -3.37 -4.95
C ASN A 188 18.71 -3.56 -6.10
N ASP A 189 18.44 -4.80 -6.50
CA ASP A 189 17.40 -5.13 -7.48
C ASP A 189 16.01 -4.75 -6.95
N ILE A 190 15.74 -5.05 -5.67
CA ILE A 190 14.48 -4.66 -5.02
C ILE A 190 14.33 -3.15 -5.01
N LEU A 191 15.36 -2.40 -4.60
CA LEU A 191 15.32 -0.93 -4.60
C LEU A 191 15.13 -0.34 -6.00
N ASN A 192 15.77 -0.95 -7.01
CA ASN A 192 15.60 -0.55 -8.41
C ASN A 192 14.17 -0.83 -8.89
N GLY A 193 13.60 -1.99 -8.54
CA GLY A 193 12.21 -2.32 -8.81
C GLY A 193 11.22 -1.31 -8.21
N PHE A 194 11.40 -0.97 -6.92
CA PHE A 194 10.61 0.07 -6.27
C PHE A 194 10.71 1.42 -6.97
N LYS A 195 11.92 1.79 -7.43
CA LYS A 195 12.14 3.04 -8.13
C LYS A 195 11.40 3.06 -9.48
N LEU A 196 11.47 1.99 -10.26
CA LEU A 196 10.79 1.88 -11.54
C LEU A 196 9.26 1.92 -11.39
N VAL A 197 8.72 1.19 -10.41
CA VAL A 197 7.28 1.21 -10.10
C VAL A 197 6.85 2.59 -9.57
N GLY A 198 7.71 3.28 -8.81
CA GLY A 198 7.49 4.66 -8.39
C GLY A 198 7.50 5.67 -9.53
N ASP A 199 8.43 5.53 -10.48
CA ASP A 199 8.45 6.35 -11.71
C ASP A 199 7.14 6.18 -12.50
N PHE A 200 6.61 4.95 -12.57
CA PHE A 200 5.32 4.67 -13.21
C PHE A 200 4.15 5.31 -12.46
N LEU A 201 4.10 5.17 -11.13
CA LEU A 201 3.11 5.84 -10.30
C LEU A 201 3.10 7.35 -10.56
N GLU A 202 4.26 8.00 -10.45
CA GLU A 202 4.40 9.45 -10.57
C GLU A 202 4.00 9.95 -11.96
N LYS A 203 4.62 9.37 -13.01
CA LYS A 203 4.53 9.90 -14.38
C LYS A 203 3.25 9.52 -15.10
N THR A 204 2.64 8.39 -14.72
CA THR A 204 1.46 7.88 -15.40
C THR A 204 0.20 8.10 -14.59
N ILE A 205 0.19 7.73 -13.31
CA ILE A 205 -1.03 7.75 -12.50
C ILE A 205 -1.23 9.12 -11.86
N LEU A 206 -0.27 9.57 -11.04
CA LEU A 206 -0.42 10.80 -10.26
C LEU A 206 -0.51 12.04 -11.15
N ARG A 207 0.29 12.09 -12.21
CA ARG A 207 0.22 13.18 -13.18
C ARG A 207 -1.15 13.29 -13.86
N THR A 208 -1.78 12.17 -14.17
CA THR A 208 -3.11 12.14 -14.79
C THR A 208 -4.20 12.69 -13.89
N ILE A 209 -4.12 12.42 -12.58
CA ILE A 209 -5.12 12.87 -11.61
C ILE A 209 -4.73 14.17 -10.88
N GLY A 210 -3.58 14.77 -11.21
CA GLY A 210 -3.09 15.99 -10.57
C GLY A 210 -2.72 15.82 -9.09
N ALA A 211 -2.36 14.61 -8.64
CA ALA A 211 -2.03 14.32 -7.26
C ALA A 211 -0.52 14.39 -6.99
N SER A 212 -0.17 14.75 -5.76
CA SER A 212 1.23 14.78 -5.31
C SER A 212 1.75 13.37 -4.96
N TYR A 213 3.05 13.18 -5.10
CA TYR A 213 3.72 11.94 -4.72
C TYR A 213 3.58 11.69 -3.20
N PRO A 214 3.16 10.50 -2.75
CA PRO A 214 2.88 10.25 -1.34
C PRO A 214 4.15 10.29 -0.46
N ASN A 215 4.16 11.12 0.58
CA ASN A 215 5.26 11.13 1.56
C ASN A 215 5.48 9.76 2.20
N SER A 216 4.40 9.02 2.47
CA SER A 216 4.48 7.65 3.02
C SER A 216 5.30 6.69 2.14
N ARG A 217 5.31 6.89 0.81
CA ARG A 217 6.17 6.11 -0.09
C ARG A 217 7.63 6.52 0.02
N ILE A 218 7.89 7.82 0.18
CA ILE A 218 9.25 8.34 0.37
C ILE A 218 9.84 7.78 1.67
N ASP A 219 9.08 7.81 2.76
CA ASP A 219 9.49 7.31 4.06
C ASP A 219 9.76 5.79 4.02
N PHE A 220 8.87 5.04 3.37
CA PHE A 220 9.01 3.60 3.20
C PHE A 220 10.25 3.25 2.35
N TYR A 221 10.42 3.88 1.19
CA TYR A 221 11.59 3.65 0.33
C TYR A 221 12.90 4.00 1.04
N SER A 222 12.95 5.13 1.74
CA SER A 222 14.12 5.57 2.49
C SER A 222 14.48 4.59 3.61
N SER A 223 13.48 4.02 4.27
CA SER A 223 13.67 3.01 5.32
C SER A 223 14.25 1.70 4.78
N ILE A 224 13.80 1.25 3.60
CA ILE A 224 14.37 0.07 2.94
C ILE A 224 15.81 0.34 2.46
N LYS A 225 16.07 1.53 1.91
CA LYS A 225 17.41 1.92 1.47
C LYS A 225 18.43 1.90 2.61
N ASN A 226 18.03 2.29 3.81
CA ASN A 226 18.90 2.24 4.98
C ASN A 226 19.28 0.79 5.35
N LEU A 227 18.40 -0.20 5.16
CA LEU A 227 18.76 -1.61 5.36
C LEU A 227 19.92 -2.03 4.46
N SER A 228 19.91 -1.65 3.19
CA SER A 228 20.98 -2.00 2.24
C SER A 228 22.35 -1.46 2.64
N GLN A 229 22.40 -0.33 3.34
CA GLN A 229 23.65 0.27 3.80
C GLN A 229 24.22 -0.44 5.03
N PHE A 230 23.39 -0.93 5.94
CA PHE A 230 23.81 -1.72 7.10
C PHE A 230 24.36 -3.09 6.71
N ASP A 231 23.74 -3.77 5.74
CA ASP A 231 24.22 -5.06 5.26
C ASP A 231 25.58 -4.96 4.56
N GLN A 232 25.83 -3.88 3.79
CA GLN A 232 27.11 -3.63 3.14
C GLN A 232 28.24 -3.29 4.11
N GLN A 233 27.96 -2.70 5.27
CA GLN A 233 28.96 -2.42 6.32
C GLN A 233 29.34 -3.67 7.09
N ASN A 234 28.37 -4.58 7.35
CA ASN A 234 28.63 -5.83 8.07
C ASN A 234 29.32 -6.90 7.21
N THR A 235 29.31 -6.78 5.88
CA THR A 235 29.99 -7.71 4.96
C THR A 235 31.47 -7.33 4.73
N LYS A 236 31.91 -6.17 5.25
CA LYS A 236 33.30 -5.67 5.12
C LYS A 236 34.12 -5.85 6.40
N LEU A 237 33.57 -6.49 7.42
CA LEU A 237 34.26 -6.94 8.65
C LEU A 237 34.49 -8.46 8.62
#